data_aaf5dfc1899725758b1491543c4a7857
#
_entry.id   aaf5dfc1899725758b1491543c4a7857
#
_cell.length_a   1.000
_cell.length_b   1.000
_cell.length_c   1.000
_cell.angle_alpha   90.00
_cell.angle_beta   90.00
_cell.angle_gamma   90.00
#
_symmetry.space_group_name_H-M   'P 1'
#
loop_
_entity.id
_entity.type
_entity.pdbx_description
1 polymer ?
#
loop_
_entity_poly.entity_id
_entity_poly.type
_entity_poly.pdbx_seq_one_letter_code
_entity_poly.pdbx_strand_id
1 'polypeptide(L)'
;VNSRDDFVAFAQSIAGVVDRVAPSELGAALDEIGWLTLARDPDLVACAGIAAVQLGQRLASLHHVDRLLGGSPMAGDLVRSLHPEGIALTLEAGVVVGRPALQSEQLPSSDGLEVHRVLKLGEAAPVGAGAWQTGARAWIAASVGYLAGLGQGALHLTTDYVRQRRAFGSTLAALGPVQQLLAGVATAVRGVVLLADSRPDSDALAYAGRAVADSCAACHQVTGAVGFTLEYPLHRFTQRARAAATWNDALLDWMPNAPPSE
;
A
#
# COMPACT_ATOMS: atom_id res chain seq x y z
N VAL A 1 3.45 -20.07 -17.08
CA VAL A 1 4.65 -19.29 -17.41
C VAL A 1 4.55 -17.98 -16.64
N ASN A 2 5.29 -17.84 -15.53
CA ASN A 2 5.23 -16.65 -14.69
C ASN A 2 6.55 -15.87 -14.90
N SER A 3 6.71 -15.25 -16.06
CA SER A 3 7.85 -14.40 -16.32
C SER A 3 7.65 -13.00 -15.73
N ARG A 4 8.75 -12.26 -15.55
CA ARG A 4 8.68 -10.85 -15.11
C ARG A 4 7.89 -9.99 -16.11
N ASP A 5 7.93 -10.30 -17.38
CA ASP A 5 7.17 -9.59 -18.42
C ASP A 5 5.66 -9.82 -18.25
N ASP A 6 5.23 -11.04 -17.85
CA ASP A 6 3.84 -11.32 -17.53
C ASP A 6 3.37 -10.52 -16.31
N PHE A 7 4.23 -10.35 -15.30
CA PHE A 7 3.92 -9.54 -14.11
C PHE A 7 3.79 -8.06 -14.45
N VAL A 8 4.64 -7.54 -15.32
CA VAL A 8 4.55 -6.16 -15.81
C VAL A 8 3.28 -5.96 -16.63
N ALA A 9 2.93 -6.91 -17.50
CA ALA A 9 1.69 -6.86 -18.27
C ALA A 9 0.45 -6.89 -17.36
N PHE A 10 0.45 -7.71 -16.32
CA PHE A 10 -0.61 -7.73 -15.31
C PHE A 10 -0.71 -6.39 -14.57
N ALA A 11 0.41 -5.80 -14.15
CA ALA A 11 0.42 -4.47 -13.52
C ALA A 11 -0.13 -3.37 -14.45
N GLN A 12 0.14 -3.43 -15.75
CA GLN A 12 -0.46 -2.52 -16.73
C GLN A 12 -1.99 -2.71 -16.82
N SER A 13 -2.47 -3.95 -16.72
CA SER A 13 -3.90 -4.23 -16.67
C SER A 13 -4.54 -3.62 -15.42
N ILE A 14 -3.90 -3.75 -14.25
CA ILE A 14 -4.33 -3.08 -13.01
C ILE A 14 -4.41 -1.56 -13.21
N ALA A 15 -3.37 -0.94 -13.78
CA ALA A 15 -3.37 0.48 -14.08
C ALA A 15 -4.58 0.88 -14.92
N GLY A 16 -4.83 0.15 -16.01
CA GLY A 16 -5.94 0.41 -16.91
C GLY A 16 -7.31 0.23 -16.25
N VAL A 17 -7.45 -0.70 -15.31
CA VAL A 17 -8.70 -0.89 -14.53
C VAL A 17 -8.90 0.29 -13.58
N VAL A 18 -7.88 0.66 -12.79
CA VAL A 18 -7.97 1.76 -11.82
C VAL A 18 -8.29 3.09 -12.51
N ASP A 19 -7.78 3.31 -13.72
CA ASP A 19 -8.00 4.57 -14.46
C ASP A 19 -9.42 4.67 -15.08
N ARG A 20 -10.13 3.55 -15.26
CA ARG A 20 -11.43 3.51 -15.98
C ARG A 20 -12.62 3.23 -15.09
N VAL A 21 -12.42 2.55 -13.97
CA VAL A 21 -13.51 2.00 -13.15
C VAL A 21 -13.77 2.91 -11.96
N ALA A 22 -15.04 3.10 -11.61
CA ALA A 22 -15.40 3.86 -10.41
C ALA A 22 -14.84 3.19 -9.13
N PRO A 23 -14.44 3.96 -8.11
CA PRO A 23 -13.87 3.39 -6.87
C PRO A 23 -14.76 2.33 -6.20
N SER A 24 -16.10 2.46 -6.28
CA SER A 24 -17.06 1.50 -5.72
C SER A 24 -17.09 0.15 -6.48
N GLU A 25 -16.70 0.13 -7.73
CA GLU A 25 -16.69 -1.05 -8.60
C GLU A 25 -15.31 -1.67 -8.76
N LEU A 26 -14.28 -0.95 -8.28
CA LEU A 26 -12.88 -1.34 -8.48
C LEU A 26 -12.57 -2.73 -7.91
N GLY A 27 -13.15 -3.08 -6.77
CA GLY A 27 -12.94 -4.40 -6.16
C GLY A 27 -13.37 -5.55 -7.06
N ALA A 28 -14.57 -5.48 -7.63
CA ALA A 28 -15.08 -6.49 -8.55
C ALA A 28 -14.24 -6.57 -9.84
N ALA A 29 -13.89 -5.43 -10.42
CA ALA A 29 -13.05 -5.37 -11.62
C ALA A 29 -11.64 -5.94 -11.41
N LEU A 30 -11.05 -5.75 -10.23
CA LEU A 30 -9.77 -6.37 -9.86
C LEU A 30 -9.90 -7.89 -9.74
N ASP A 31 -11.03 -8.39 -9.21
CA ASP A 31 -11.26 -9.84 -9.09
C ASP A 31 -11.43 -10.50 -10.46
N GLU A 32 -12.12 -9.85 -11.38
CA GLU A 32 -12.30 -10.34 -12.76
C GLU A 32 -10.97 -10.55 -13.48
N ILE A 33 -9.96 -9.70 -13.21
CA ILE A 33 -8.62 -9.85 -13.78
C ILE A 33 -7.68 -10.72 -12.95
N GLY A 34 -8.15 -11.29 -11.83
CA GLY A 34 -7.43 -12.30 -11.05
C GLY A 34 -6.60 -11.74 -9.88
N TRP A 35 -6.92 -10.55 -9.33
CA TRP A 35 -6.20 -9.96 -8.20
C TRP A 35 -6.08 -10.92 -7.01
N LEU A 36 -7.17 -11.59 -6.63
CA LEU A 36 -7.17 -12.51 -5.49
C LEU A 36 -6.42 -13.83 -5.73
N THR A 37 -6.11 -14.18 -6.99
CA THR A 37 -5.29 -15.36 -7.28
C THR A 37 -3.85 -15.18 -6.83
N LEU A 38 -3.36 -13.94 -6.71
CA LEU A 38 -2.02 -13.61 -6.23
C LEU A 38 -1.77 -14.09 -4.79
N ALA A 39 -2.83 -14.20 -3.99
CA ALA A 39 -2.76 -14.69 -2.61
C ALA A 39 -2.84 -16.22 -2.47
N ARG A 40 -3.04 -16.93 -3.57
CA ARG A 40 -3.23 -18.39 -3.59
C ARG A 40 -2.05 -19.14 -4.17
N ASP A 41 -1.16 -18.44 -4.87
CA ASP A 41 -0.01 -19.02 -5.55
C ASP A 41 1.29 -18.36 -5.07
N PRO A 42 2.18 -19.11 -4.38
CA PRO A 42 3.45 -18.60 -3.90
C PRO A 42 4.36 -18.02 -5.00
N ASP A 43 4.20 -18.49 -6.25
CA ASP A 43 5.01 -18.00 -7.38
C ASP A 43 4.56 -16.62 -7.87
N LEU A 44 3.35 -16.17 -7.48
CA LEU A 44 2.79 -14.88 -7.85
C LEU A 44 3.06 -13.76 -6.81
N VAL A 45 3.79 -14.01 -5.74
CA VAL A 45 4.07 -13.01 -4.68
C VAL A 45 4.74 -11.76 -5.24
N ALA A 46 5.75 -11.90 -6.10
CA ALA A 46 6.40 -10.75 -6.75
C ALA A 46 5.44 -9.99 -7.67
N CYS A 47 4.51 -10.70 -8.34
CA CYS A 47 3.46 -10.08 -9.15
C CYS A 47 2.57 -9.17 -8.30
N ALA A 48 2.20 -9.59 -7.08
CA ALA A 48 1.41 -8.78 -6.16
C ALA A 48 2.11 -7.46 -5.82
N GLY A 49 3.43 -7.49 -5.56
CA GLY A 49 4.23 -6.30 -5.31
C GLY A 49 4.27 -5.35 -6.51
N ILE A 50 4.63 -5.86 -7.69
CA ILE A 50 4.72 -5.07 -8.93
C ILE A 50 3.36 -4.43 -9.28
N ALA A 51 2.27 -5.19 -9.17
CA ALA A 51 0.93 -4.74 -9.49
C ALA A 51 0.40 -3.69 -8.51
N ALA A 52 0.67 -3.84 -7.20
CA ALA A 52 0.23 -2.91 -6.18
C ALA A 52 0.85 -1.51 -6.29
N VAL A 53 1.99 -1.37 -6.97
CA VAL A 53 2.56 -0.04 -7.32
C VAL A 53 1.52 0.81 -8.05
N GLN A 54 0.76 0.22 -8.95
CA GLN A 54 -0.27 0.91 -9.73
C GLN A 54 -1.43 1.41 -8.86
N LEU A 55 -1.79 0.63 -7.83
CA LEU A 55 -2.82 1.04 -6.85
C LEU A 55 -2.34 2.23 -6.01
N GLY A 56 -1.09 2.20 -5.53
CA GLY A 56 -0.51 3.28 -4.72
C GLY A 56 -0.35 4.58 -5.50
N GLN A 57 0.14 4.53 -6.74
CA GLN A 57 0.28 5.71 -7.59
C GLN A 57 -1.03 6.46 -7.81
N ARG A 58 -2.16 5.75 -7.79
CA ARG A 58 -3.50 6.29 -8.06
C ARG A 58 -4.31 6.51 -6.78
N LEU A 59 -3.71 6.34 -5.62
CA LEU A 59 -4.40 6.46 -4.33
C LEU A 59 -5.63 5.55 -4.21
N ALA A 60 -5.62 4.38 -4.86
CA ALA A 60 -6.68 3.39 -4.71
C ALA A 60 -6.80 2.96 -3.23
N SER A 61 -7.97 2.45 -2.83
CA SER A 61 -8.16 2.03 -1.44
C SER A 61 -7.21 0.91 -1.03
N LEU A 62 -6.61 1.02 0.15
CA LEU A 62 -5.79 -0.03 0.77
C LEU A 62 -6.58 -1.33 1.05
N HIS A 63 -7.89 -1.24 1.08
CA HIS A 63 -8.78 -2.39 1.16
C HIS A 63 -8.42 -3.47 0.12
N HIS A 64 -8.07 -3.08 -1.11
CA HIS A 64 -7.70 -4.04 -2.16
C HIS A 64 -6.45 -4.84 -1.81
N VAL A 65 -5.50 -4.25 -1.07
CA VAL A 65 -4.33 -4.96 -0.54
C VAL A 65 -4.72 -5.92 0.58
N ASP A 66 -5.57 -5.48 1.52
CA ASP A 66 -6.00 -6.30 2.66
C ASP A 66 -6.81 -7.53 2.25
N ARG A 67 -7.55 -7.46 1.13
CA ARG A 67 -8.27 -8.59 0.58
C ARG A 67 -7.40 -9.81 0.26
N LEU A 68 -6.09 -9.62 0.04
CA LEU A 68 -5.15 -10.72 -0.15
C LEU A 68 -4.98 -11.61 1.11
N LEU A 69 -5.33 -11.09 2.29
CA LEU A 69 -5.36 -11.86 3.55
C LEU A 69 -6.63 -12.72 3.72
N GLY A 70 -7.63 -12.54 2.85
CA GLY A 70 -8.93 -13.20 3.00
C GLY A 70 -9.84 -12.60 4.07
N GLY A 71 -9.50 -11.42 4.59
CA GLY A 71 -10.27 -10.69 5.58
C GLY A 71 -9.56 -9.40 6.00
N SER A 72 -10.19 -8.65 6.91
CA SER A 72 -9.66 -7.38 7.42
C SER A 72 -8.88 -7.62 8.71
N PRO A 73 -7.55 -7.48 8.73
CA PRO A 73 -6.77 -7.67 9.95
C PRO A 73 -7.08 -6.58 10.98
N MET A 74 -7.26 -6.99 12.24
CA MET A 74 -7.57 -6.08 13.33
C MET A 74 -6.30 -5.58 14.03
N ALA A 75 -6.24 -4.27 14.29
CA ALA A 75 -5.31 -3.67 15.23
C ALA A 75 -6.12 -3.20 16.46
N GLY A 76 -6.11 -3.98 17.53
CA GLY A 76 -7.01 -3.81 18.65
C GLY A 76 -8.48 -4.08 18.24
N ASP A 77 -9.35 -3.08 18.39
CA ASP A 77 -10.76 -3.10 17.96
C ASP A 77 -11.00 -2.45 16.58
N LEU A 78 -9.91 -2.04 15.89
CA LEU A 78 -9.98 -1.30 14.64
C LEU A 78 -9.59 -2.17 13.45
N VAL A 79 -10.23 -1.89 12.30
CA VAL A 79 -9.81 -2.34 10.96
C VAL A 79 -9.70 -1.14 10.04
N ARG A 80 -8.71 -1.12 9.15
CA ARG A 80 -8.52 0.01 8.21
C ARG A 80 -9.43 -0.03 6.99
N SER A 81 -10.15 -1.11 6.81
CA SER A 81 -11.29 -1.23 5.90
C SER A 81 -12.04 -2.51 6.26
N LEU A 82 -13.35 -2.48 6.16
CA LEU A 82 -14.16 -3.66 6.40
C LEU A 82 -14.39 -4.39 5.08
N HIS A 83 -14.02 -5.68 5.04
CA HIS A 83 -14.31 -6.53 3.87
C HIS A 83 -15.82 -6.57 3.63
N PRO A 84 -16.31 -6.55 2.36
CA PRO A 84 -17.73 -6.63 2.06
C PRO A 84 -18.45 -7.83 2.70
N GLU A 85 -17.73 -8.95 2.87
CA GLU A 85 -18.24 -10.13 3.58
C GLU A 85 -18.11 -10.03 5.10
N GLY A 86 -17.58 -8.90 5.60
CA GLY A 86 -17.54 -8.60 7.03
C GLY A 86 -16.63 -9.51 7.85
N ILE A 87 -15.61 -10.16 7.26
CA ILE A 87 -14.68 -11.02 8.00
C ILE A 87 -13.56 -10.17 8.58
N ALA A 88 -13.50 -10.11 9.90
CA ALA A 88 -12.36 -9.59 10.65
C ALA A 88 -11.39 -10.73 10.96
N LEU A 89 -10.09 -10.47 10.85
CA LEU A 89 -9.03 -11.41 11.24
C LEU A 89 -8.51 -11.01 12.61
N THR A 90 -8.40 -11.99 13.52
CA THR A 90 -7.82 -11.82 14.86
C THR A 90 -6.69 -12.81 15.08
N LEU A 91 -5.71 -12.44 15.91
CA LEU A 91 -4.63 -13.33 16.32
C LEU A 91 -4.95 -13.88 17.72
N GLU A 92 -5.23 -15.17 17.82
CA GLU A 92 -5.61 -15.84 19.08
C GLU A 92 -4.63 -16.96 19.38
N ALA A 93 -3.92 -16.86 20.48
CA ALA A 93 -2.90 -17.84 20.89
C ALA A 93 -1.88 -18.20 19.79
N GLY A 94 -1.49 -17.21 18.97
CA GLY A 94 -0.55 -17.38 17.87
C GLY A 94 -1.16 -17.97 16.59
N VAL A 95 -2.48 -18.12 16.54
CA VAL A 95 -3.20 -18.61 15.34
C VAL A 95 -4.12 -17.52 14.82
N VAL A 96 -4.11 -17.31 13.50
CA VAL A 96 -5.03 -16.38 12.85
C VAL A 96 -6.38 -17.05 12.66
N VAL A 97 -7.42 -16.40 13.14
CA VAL A 97 -8.81 -16.84 12.99
C VAL A 97 -9.64 -15.76 12.31
N GLY A 98 -10.58 -16.18 11.48
CA GLY A 98 -11.58 -15.29 10.87
C GLY A 98 -12.83 -15.25 11.74
N ARG A 99 -13.38 -14.06 11.94
CA ARG A 99 -14.64 -13.84 12.67
C ARG A 99 -15.54 -12.90 11.87
N PRO A 100 -16.84 -13.21 11.70
CA PRO A 100 -17.76 -12.22 11.14
C PRO A 100 -17.81 -10.97 12.03
N ALA A 101 -17.65 -9.81 11.45
CA ALA A 101 -17.91 -8.53 12.11
C ALA A 101 -19.44 -8.28 12.10
N LEU A 102 -20.11 -8.63 13.21
CA LEU A 102 -21.57 -8.55 13.32
C LEU A 102 -22.07 -7.12 13.51
N GLN A 103 -21.21 -6.26 14.05
CA GLN A 103 -21.49 -4.85 14.26
C GLN A 103 -20.21 -4.05 14.18
N SER A 104 -20.23 -2.97 13.39
CA SER A 104 -19.12 -2.03 13.27
C SER A 104 -19.64 -0.61 13.09
N GLU A 105 -18.78 0.37 13.39
CA GLU A 105 -19.03 1.78 13.12
C GLU A 105 -17.87 2.35 12.31
N GLN A 106 -18.17 3.16 11.31
CA GLN A 106 -17.15 3.88 10.54
C GLN A 106 -16.67 5.08 11.36
N LEU A 107 -15.35 5.23 11.46
CA LEU A 107 -14.74 6.35 12.16
C LEU A 107 -14.32 7.43 11.15
N PRO A 108 -14.37 8.73 11.55
CA PRO A 108 -13.81 9.81 10.75
C PRO A 108 -12.33 9.57 10.50
N SER A 109 -11.90 9.69 9.24
CA SER A 109 -10.51 9.59 8.85
C SER A 109 -10.17 10.70 7.87
N SER A 110 -9.02 11.36 8.08
CA SER A 110 -8.49 12.41 7.21
C SER A 110 -7.45 11.91 6.21
N ASP A 111 -7.01 10.65 6.34
CA ASP A 111 -5.93 10.05 5.54
C ASP A 111 -6.43 9.25 4.33
N GLY A 112 -7.77 9.26 4.13
CA GLY A 112 -8.43 8.53 3.05
C GLY A 112 -8.49 7.01 3.28
N LEU A 113 -8.26 6.54 4.52
CA LEU A 113 -8.56 5.18 4.94
C LEU A 113 -10.03 5.11 5.40
N GLU A 114 -10.64 3.96 5.17
CA GLU A 114 -11.99 3.66 5.66
C GLU A 114 -11.90 2.90 6.98
N VAL A 115 -11.54 3.62 8.06
CA VAL A 115 -11.35 3.00 9.38
C VAL A 115 -12.69 2.66 10.01
N HIS A 116 -12.83 1.42 10.47
CA HIS A 116 -14.00 0.95 11.23
C HIS A 116 -13.56 0.44 12.59
N ARG A 117 -14.38 0.73 13.61
CA ARG A 117 -14.32 0.06 14.89
C ARG A 117 -15.27 -1.13 14.85
N VAL A 118 -14.77 -2.31 15.19
CA VAL A 118 -15.58 -3.53 15.30
C VAL A 118 -16.12 -3.63 16.73
N LEU A 119 -17.43 -3.57 16.86
CA LEU A 119 -18.12 -3.57 18.14
C LEU A 119 -18.53 -4.97 18.59
N LYS A 120 -18.75 -5.88 17.65
CA LYS A 120 -19.18 -7.25 17.93
C LYS A 120 -18.65 -8.22 16.88
N LEU A 121 -18.02 -9.29 17.35
CA LEU A 121 -17.53 -10.40 16.54
C LEU A 121 -18.43 -11.63 16.69
N GLY A 122 -18.55 -12.42 15.63
CA GLY A 122 -19.19 -13.72 15.63
C GLY A 122 -18.27 -14.86 16.04
N GLU A 123 -18.69 -16.10 15.77
CA GLU A 123 -17.90 -17.28 16.05
C GLU A 123 -16.61 -17.31 15.23
N ALA A 124 -15.54 -17.80 15.86
CA ALA A 124 -14.25 -17.97 15.21
C ALA A 124 -14.27 -19.16 14.24
N ALA A 125 -13.71 -18.94 13.05
CA ALA A 125 -13.39 -20.02 12.12
C ALA A 125 -11.87 -20.01 11.87
N PRO A 126 -11.18 -21.17 11.94
CA PRO A 126 -9.75 -21.22 11.71
C PRO A 126 -9.42 -20.85 10.26
N VAL A 127 -8.39 -20.03 10.07
CA VAL A 127 -7.78 -19.81 8.77
C VAL A 127 -6.71 -20.89 8.56
N GLY A 128 -6.77 -21.62 7.45
CA GLY A 128 -5.78 -22.66 7.15
C GLY A 128 -4.36 -22.10 7.08
N ALA A 129 -3.41 -22.69 7.81
CA ALA A 129 -2.05 -22.17 7.96
C ALA A 129 -1.35 -21.93 6.61
N GLY A 130 -1.48 -22.83 5.64
CA GLY A 130 -0.87 -22.66 4.30
C GLY A 130 -1.50 -21.52 3.52
N ALA A 131 -2.82 -21.36 3.57
CA ALA A 131 -3.52 -20.25 2.94
C ALA A 131 -3.12 -18.91 3.57
N TRP A 132 -3.03 -18.86 4.91
CA TRP A 132 -2.55 -17.68 5.63
C TRP A 132 -1.13 -17.29 5.21
N GLN A 133 -0.19 -18.26 5.20
CA GLN A 133 1.21 -17.97 4.85
C GLN A 133 1.34 -17.39 3.43
N THR A 134 0.63 -17.96 2.45
CA THR A 134 0.67 -17.48 1.07
C THR A 134 0.02 -16.09 0.96
N GLY A 135 -1.15 -15.90 1.56
CA GLY A 135 -1.84 -14.62 1.59
C GLY A 135 -1.03 -13.53 2.28
N ALA A 136 -0.40 -13.83 3.42
CA ALA A 136 0.45 -12.89 4.16
C ALA A 136 1.68 -12.44 3.36
N ARG A 137 2.34 -13.36 2.64
CA ARG A 137 3.46 -13.01 1.75
C ARG A 137 3.02 -12.11 0.60
N ALA A 138 1.90 -12.44 -0.05
CA ALA A 138 1.34 -11.60 -1.11
C ALA A 138 0.93 -10.22 -0.57
N TRP A 139 0.36 -10.16 0.64
CA TRP A 139 0.01 -8.92 1.31
C TRP A 139 1.23 -8.06 1.64
N ILE A 140 2.34 -8.65 2.17
CA ILE A 140 3.59 -7.93 2.42
C ILE A 140 4.10 -7.34 1.10
N ALA A 141 4.22 -8.14 0.04
CA ALA A 141 4.71 -7.68 -1.25
C ALA A 141 3.82 -6.56 -1.83
N ALA A 142 2.50 -6.74 -1.80
CA ALA A 142 1.55 -5.74 -2.25
C ALA A 142 1.58 -4.46 -1.39
N SER A 143 1.78 -4.57 -0.07
CA SER A 143 1.92 -3.41 0.82
C SER A 143 3.20 -2.61 0.51
N VAL A 144 4.34 -3.28 0.28
CA VAL A 144 5.58 -2.63 -0.17
C VAL A 144 5.38 -1.97 -1.54
N GLY A 145 4.74 -2.67 -2.48
CA GLY A 145 4.41 -2.12 -3.80
C GLY A 145 3.49 -0.90 -3.72
N TYR A 146 2.47 -0.97 -2.89
CA TYR A 146 1.55 0.16 -2.68
C TYR A 146 2.29 1.40 -2.13
N LEU A 147 3.15 1.20 -1.12
CA LEU A 147 4.01 2.27 -0.59
C LEU A 147 4.93 2.84 -1.67
N ALA A 148 5.58 1.98 -2.48
CA ALA A 148 6.39 2.41 -3.61
C ALA A 148 5.60 3.29 -4.59
N GLY A 149 4.36 2.90 -4.88
CA GLY A 149 3.43 3.68 -5.72
C GLY A 149 3.11 5.04 -5.14
N LEU A 150 2.86 5.14 -3.83
CA LEU A 150 2.65 6.42 -3.15
C LEU A 150 3.89 7.33 -3.29
N GLY A 151 5.08 6.78 -3.06
CA GLY A 151 6.34 7.51 -3.21
C GLY A 151 6.55 8.01 -4.65
N GLN A 152 6.26 7.19 -5.65
CA GLN A 152 6.34 7.58 -7.05
C GLN A 152 5.34 8.69 -7.40
N GLY A 153 4.09 8.61 -6.91
CA GLY A 153 3.08 9.64 -7.12
C GLY A 153 3.48 10.98 -6.50
N ALA A 154 3.98 10.97 -5.26
CA ALA A 154 4.49 12.16 -4.58
C ALA A 154 5.68 12.79 -5.32
N LEU A 155 6.64 11.97 -5.75
CA LEU A 155 7.82 12.41 -6.51
C LEU A 155 7.41 13.01 -7.87
N HIS A 156 6.47 12.39 -8.57
CA HIS A 156 5.96 12.87 -9.86
C HIS A 156 5.35 14.26 -9.72
N LEU A 157 4.39 14.43 -8.80
CA LEU A 157 3.78 15.73 -8.51
C LEU A 157 4.82 16.79 -8.17
N THR A 158 5.79 16.47 -7.32
CA THR A 158 6.82 17.40 -6.89
C THR A 158 7.73 17.78 -8.05
N THR A 159 8.10 16.83 -8.91
CA THR A 159 8.93 17.06 -10.09
C THR A 159 8.23 17.97 -11.07
N ASP A 160 6.94 17.80 -11.32
CA ASP A 160 6.16 18.68 -12.19
C ASP A 160 6.04 20.09 -11.62
N TYR A 161 5.83 20.21 -10.32
CA TYR A 161 5.80 21.49 -9.63
C TYR A 161 7.11 22.28 -9.81
N VAL A 162 8.27 21.65 -9.51
CA VAL A 162 9.56 22.37 -9.57
C VAL A 162 9.98 22.76 -10.97
N ARG A 163 9.51 22.06 -12.01
CA ARG A 163 9.73 22.39 -13.41
C ARG A 163 8.98 23.67 -13.81
N GLN A 164 7.84 23.94 -13.21
CA GLN A 164 6.97 25.08 -13.53
C GLN A 164 7.21 26.28 -12.62
N ARG A 165 7.45 26.01 -11.31
CA ARG A 165 7.61 27.06 -10.31
C ARG A 165 8.91 27.82 -10.50
N ARG A 166 8.79 29.13 -10.64
CA ARG A 166 9.94 30.06 -10.73
C ARG A 166 10.14 30.79 -9.41
N ALA A 167 11.39 30.86 -8.96
CA ALA A 167 11.86 31.67 -7.85
C ALA A 167 13.35 31.98 -8.04
N PHE A 168 13.85 33.04 -7.43
CA PHE A 168 15.27 33.44 -7.51
C PHE A 168 15.81 33.58 -8.94
N GLY A 169 14.97 34.03 -9.87
CA GLY A 169 15.36 34.25 -11.28
C GLY A 169 15.35 33.00 -12.18
N SER A 170 15.09 31.80 -11.64
CA SER A 170 15.10 30.52 -12.38
C SER A 170 13.90 29.61 -12.00
N THR A 171 13.77 28.44 -12.62
CA THR A 171 12.86 27.39 -12.12
C THR A 171 13.46 26.76 -10.86
N LEU A 172 12.60 26.27 -9.95
CA LEU A 172 13.11 25.51 -8.78
C LEU A 172 13.92 24.30 -9.20
N ALA A 173 13.60 23.67 -10.33
CA ALA A 173 14.33 22.54 -10.88
C ALA A 173 15.80 22.87 -11.23
N ALA A 174 16.15 24.14 -11.44
CA ALA A 174 17.52 24.57 -11.73
C ALA A 174 18.39 24.74 -10.46
N LEU A 175 17.78 24.70 -9.27
CA LEU A 175 18.49 24.91 -8.01
C LEU A 175 19.16 23.62 -7.53
N GLY A 176 20.49 23.64 -7.31
CA GLY A 176 21.28 22.50 -6.86
C GLY A 176 20.71 21.77 -5.63
N PRO A 177 20.36 22.46 -4.54
CA PRO A 177 19.76 21.82 -3.36
C PRO A 177 18.44 21.10 -3.65
N VAL A 178 17.59 21.63 -4.56
CA VAL A 178 16.34 20.98 -4.97
C VAL A 178 16.64 19.70 -5.76
N GLN A 179 17.60 19.76 -6.69
CA GLN A 179 18.03 18.60 -7.47
C GLN A 179 18.58 17.48 -6.57
N GLN A 180 19.43 17.85 -5.60
CA GLN A 180 20.02 16.89 -4.68
C GLN A 180 18.94 16.21 -3.80
N LEU A 181 18.00 16.99 -3.28
CA LEU A 181 16.90 16.44 -2.46
C LEU A 181 16.03 15.49 -3.26
N LEU A 182 15.61 15.87 -4.46
CA LEU A 182 14.79 15.04 -5.34
C LEU A 182 15.53 13.80 -5.86
N ALA A 183 16.84 13.88 -6.08
CA ALA A 183 17.67 12.71 -6.40
C ALA A 183 17.68 11.69 -5.23
N GLY A 184 17.79 12.17 -3.98
CA GLY A 184 17.67 11.34 -2.78
C GLY A 184 16.30 10.65 -2.70
N VAL A 185 15.21 11.39 -2.90
CA VAL A 185 13.85 10.86 -2.95
C VAL A 185 13.72 9.80 -4.05
N ALA A 186 14.19 10.10 -5.27
CA ALA A 186 14.12 9.17 -6.39
C ALA A 186 14.88 7.85 -6.10
N THR A 187 16.04 7.94 -5.45
CA THR A 187 16.85 6.78 -5.06
C THR A 187 16.13 5.93 -4.02
N ALA A 188 15.57 6.55 -2.96
CA ALA A 188 14.83 5.85 -1.92
C ALA A 188 13.59 5.16 -2.49
N VAL A 189 12.77 5.87 -3.26
CA VAL A 189 11.56 5.33 -3.90
C VAL A 189 11.92 4.19 -4.86
N ARG A 190 13.01 4.32 -5.64
CA ARG A 190 13.48 3.25 -6.52
C ARG A 190 13.89 2.01 -5.74
N GLY A 191 14.53 2.19 -4.58
CA GLY A 191 14.86 1.09 -3.66
C GLY A 191 13.61 0.32 -3.22
N VAL A 192 12.55 1.03 -2.83
CA VAL A 192 11.28 0.39 -2.42
C VAL A 192 10.59 -0.32 -3.60
N VAL A 193 10.66 0.22 -4.82
CA VAL A 193 10.17 -0.47 -6.03
C VAL A 193 10.91 -1.79 -6.26
N LEU A 194 12.22 -1.82 -6.07
CA LEU A 194 13.02 -3.04 -6.23
C LEU A 194 12.68 -4.07 -5.14
N LEU A 195 12.44 -3.62 -3.90
CA LEU A 195 11.96 -4.50 -2.83
C LEU A 195 10.60 -5.14 -3.17
N ALA A 196 9.66 -4.38 -3.73
CA ALA A 196 8.36 -4.92 -4.15
C ALA A 196 8.48 -6.04 -5.19
N ASP A 197 9.53 -6.01 -6.03
CA ASP A 197 9.83 -7.02 -7.07
C ASP A 197 10.61 -8.25 -6.51
N SER A 198 11.08 -8.22 -5.26
CA SER A 198 12.04 -9.18 -4.70
C SER A 198 11.48 -10.18 -3.68
N ARG A 199 10.16 -10.35 -3.54
CA ARG A 199 9.51 -11.14 -2.47
C ARG A 199 9.90 -10.64 -1.08
N PRO A 200 9.53 -9.41 -0.71
CA PRO A 200 9.95 -8.78 0.52
C PRO A 200 9.39 -9.49 1.76
N ASP A 201 10.09 -9.33 2.87
CA ASP A 201 9.70 -9.74 4.22
C ASP A 201 9.14 -8.59 5.06
N SER A 202 8.88 -8.85 6.34
CA SER A 202 8.41 -7.86 7.31
C SER A 202 9.40 -6.70 7.53
N ASP A 203 10.71 -6.97 7.50
CA ASP A 203 11.73 -5.92 7.66
C ASP A 203 11.75 -4.98 6.44
N ALA A 204 11.62 -5.54 5.25
CA ALA A 204 11.47 -4.76 4.02
C ALA A 204 10.21 -3.90 4.05
N LEU A 205 9.09 -4.41 4.60
CA LEU A 205 7.85 -3.64 4.76
C LEU A 205 8.01 -2.48 5.74
N ALA A 206 8.61 -2.72 6.91
CA ALA A 206 8.90 -1.68 7.89
C ALA A 206 9.85 -0.61 7.34
N TYR A 207 10.88 -1.01 6.58
CA TYR A 207 11.77 -0.09 5.87
C TYR A 207 11.01 0.74 4.84
N ALA A 208 10.18 0.11 4.00
CA ALA A 208 9.41 0.79 2.96
C ALA A 208 8.49 1.87 3.53
N GLY A 209 7.82 1.58 4.66
CA GLY A 209 6.96 2.54 5.36
C GLY A 209 7.70 3.81 5.74
N ARG A 210 8.87 3.67 6.38
CA ARG A 210 9.72 4.81 6.79
C ARG A 210 10.28 5.56 5.58
N ALA A 211 10.87 4.84 4.62
CA ALA A 211 11.49 5.44 3.44
C ALA A 211 10.52 6.27 2.60
N VAL A 212 9.27 5.80 2.44
CA VAL A 212 8.24 6.52 1.68
C VAL A 212 7.69 7.71 2.48
N ALA A 213 7.48 7.58 3.79
CA ALA A 213 7.07 8.69 4.63
C ALA A 213 8.09 9.84 4.61
N ASP A 214 9.40 9.52 4.72
CA ASP A 214 10.50 10.49 4.64
C ASP A 214 10.60 11.11 3.23
N SER A 215 10.39 10.31 2.18
CA SER A 215 10.33 10.79 0.80
C SER A 215 9.20 11.80 0.59
N CYS A 216 8.00 11.53 1.12
CA CYS A 216 6.89 12.48 1.09
C CYS A 216 7.20 13.76 1.87
N ALA A 217 7.85 13.67 3.05
CA ALA A 217 8.27 14.84 3.82
C ALA A 217 9.26 15.71 3.03
N ALA A 218 10.24 15.10 2.36
CA ALA A 218 11.17 15.80 1.47
C ALA A 218 10.46 16.49 0.29
N CYS A 219 9.43 15.85 -0.29
CA CYS A 219 8.58 16.46 -1.32
C CYS A 219 7.85 17.70 -0.79
N HIS A 220 7.31 17.66 0.43
CA HIS A 220 6.71 18.84 1.08
C HIS A 220 7.71 19.96 1.32
N GLN A 221 8.93 19.64 1.74
CA GLN A 221 9.99 20.65 1.90
C GLN A 221 10.27 21.40 0.60
N VAL A 222 10.30 20.69 -0.53
CA VAL A 222 10.53 21.28 -1.86
C VAL A 222 9.36 22.13 -2.33
N THR A 223 8.12 21.67 -2.12
CA THR A 223 6.91 22.40 -2.54
C THR A 223 6.57 23.56 -1.60
N GLY A 224 7.08 23.55 -0.37
CA GLY A 224 6.82 24.59 0.63
C GLY A 224 5.35 24.64 1.04
N ALA A 225 4.85 25.85 1.33
CA ALA A 225 3.48 26.05 1.81
C ALA A 225 2.40 25.47 0.88
N VAL A 226 2.60 25.50 -0.43
CA VAL A 226 1.65 24.96 -1.41
C VAL A 226 1.42 23.47 -1.22
N GLY A 227 2.46 22.71 -0.88
CA GLY A 227 2.36 21.27 -0.64
C GLY A 227 1.39 20.89 0.50
N PHE A 228 1.14 21.82 1.43
CA PHE A 228 0.26 21.61 2.59
C PHE A 228 -1.18 22.10 2.35
N THR A 229 -1.47 22.72 1.21
CA THR A 229 -2.82 23.18 0.90
C THR A 229 -3.68 22.04 0.35
N LEU A 230 -5.00 22.14 0.53
CA LEU A 230 -5.94 21.13 0.02
C LEU A 230 -6.07 21.14 -1.50
N GLU A 231 -5.74 22.26 -2.15
CA GLU A 231 -5.76 22.38 -3.61
C GLU A 231 -4.62 21.58 -4.27
N TYR A 232 -3.51 21.36 -3.55
CA TYR A 232 -2.38 20.61 -4.08
C TYR A 232 -2.37 19.19 -3.55
N PRO A 233 -2.49 18.15 -4.39
CA PRO A 233 -2.82 16.80 -3.97
C PRO A 233 -1.68 16.04 -3.23
N LEU A 234 -0.51 16.64 -3.03
CA LEU A 234 0.64 16.02 -2.37
C LEU A 234 0.30 15.54 -0.95
N HIS A 235 -0.52 16.31 -0.20
CA HIS A 235 -0.96 15.94 1.15
C HIS A 235 -1.64 14.57 1.19
N ARG A 236 -2.38 14.18 0.14
CA ARG A 236 -3.09 12.89 0.07
C ARG A 236 -2.10 11.71 0.05
N PHE A 237 -0.99 11.84 -0.68
CA PHE A 237 0.06 10.83 -0.70
C PHE A 237 0.75 10.72 0.65
N THR A 238 1.06 11.86 1.29
CA THR A 238 1.73 11.91 2.60
C THR A 238 0.88 11.30 3.70
N GLN A 239 -0.40 11.69 3.78
CA GLN A 239 -1.33 11.16 4.77
C GLN A 239 -1.49 9.65 4.59
N ARG A 240 -1.73 9.21 3.35
CA ARG A 240 -1.88 7.79 3.03
C ARG A 240 -0.61 6.98 3.33
N ALA A 241 0.58 7.51 3.02
CA ALA A 241 1.85 6.83 3.28
C ALA A 241 2.08 6.65 4.79
N ARG A 242 1.83 7.69 5.59
CA ARG A 242 1.94 7.61 7.06
C ARG A 242 0.95 6.65 7.65
N ALA A 243 -0.31 6.74 7.25
CA ALA A 243 -1.36 5.84 7.74
C ALA A 243 -1.07 4.38 7.37
N ALA A 244 -0.67 4.12 6.11
CA ALA A 244 -0.29 2.78 5.67
C ALA A 244 0.89 2.22 6.45
N ALA A 245 1.95 3.04 6.70
CA ALA A 245 3.09 2.62 7.50
C ALA A 245 2.68 2.26 8.93
N THR A 246 1.92 3.13 9.61
CA THR A 246 1.46 2.88 11.00
C THR A 246 0.62 1.60 11.11
N TRP A 247 -0.31 1.37 10.17
CA TRP A 247 -1.10 0.15 10.15
C TRP A 247 -0.27 -1.10 9.85
N ASN A 248 0.66 -1.00 8.91
CA ASN A 248 1.54 -2.11 8.58
C ASN A 248 2.40 -2.48 9.79
N ASP A 249 2.98 -1.48 10.49
CA ASP A 249 3.77 -1.71 11.72
C ASP A 249 2.95 -2.43 12.80
N ALA A 250 1.67 -2.06 12.97
CA ALA A 250 0.78 -2.71 13.94
C ALA A 250 0.45 -4.19 13.59
N LEU A 251 0.70 -4.60 12.35
CA LEU A 251 0.42 -5.95 11.87
C LEU A 251 1.69 -6.80 11.67
N LEU A 252 2.87 -6.25 11.89
CA LEU A 252 4.13 -6.98 11.65
C LEU A 252 4.23 -8.26 12.49
N ASP A 253 3.76 -8.24 13.74
CA ASP A 253 3.78 -9.41 14.64
C ASP A 253 2.88 -10.56 14.15
N TRP A 254 1.97 -10.29 13.20
CA TRP A 254 1.10 -11.29 12.60
C TRP A 254 1.76 -12.01 11.43
N MET A 255 2.77 -11.39 10.86
CA MET A 255 3.35 -11.82 9.61
C MET A 255 4.31 -12.99 9.83
N PRO A 256 4.36 -13.96 8.91
CA PRO A 256 5.33 -15.03 9.00
C PRO A 256 6.74 -14.44 8.87
N ASN A 257 7.64 -14.92 9.73
CA ASN A 257 9.06 -14.63 9.57
C ASN A 257 9.54 -15.09 8.19
N ALA A 258 10.53 -14.40 7.64
CA ALA A 258 11.18 -14.85 6.42
C ALA A 258 11.64 -16.31 6.61
N PRO A 259 11.46 -17.21 5.61
CA PRO A 259 12.08 -18.53 5.71
C PRO A 259 13.59 -18.34 5.85
N PRO A 260 14.28 -19.19 6.61
CA PRO A 260 15.74 -19.14 6.69
C PRO A 260 16.28 -19.17 5.26
N SER A 261 17.23 -18.26 4.95
CA SER A 261 17.93 -18.23 3.67
C SER A 261 18.60 -19.58 3.44
N GLU A 262 18.20 -20.29 2.38
CA GLU A 262 18.90 -21.48 1.91
C GLU A 262 20.31 -21.16 1.47
#